data_672e5105fdde4cacb5f9a0c2376dbbaf
#
_entry.id   672e5105fdde4cacb5f9a0c2376dbbaf
#
_cell.length_a   1.000
_cell.length_b   1.000
_cell.length_c   1.000
_cell.angle_alpha   90.00
_cell.angle_beta   90.00
_cell.angle_gamma   90.00
#
_symmetry.space_group_name_H-M   'P 1'
#
loop_
_entity.id
_entity.type
_entity.pdbx_description
1 polymer ?
#
loop_
_entity_poly.entity_id
_entity_poly.type
_entity_poly.pdbx_seq_one_letter_code
_entity_poly.pdbx_strand_id
1 'polypeptide(L)'
;PPPYARLAREVSVVVEEEPPPEVLEDLELESADDLLGLYQGLSLAEESFFQTGGQQPPRIAIYRGPILRLCDTAEEVRREVRETVVHELGHHVGLGDDEMPY
;
A
#
# COMPACT_ATOMS: atom_id res chain seq x y z
N PRO A 1 2.92 5.61 22.22
CA PRO A 1 2.17 5.14 21.05
C PRO A 1 3.00 4.20 20.21
N PRO A 2 2.35 3.26 19.56
CA PRO A 2 3.08 2.34 18.67
C PRO A 2 3.78 3.10 17.56
N PRO A 3 4.97 2.64 17.14
CA PRO A 3 5.70 3.30 16.06
C PRO A 3 4.89 3.43 14.77
N TYR A 4 4.01 2.46 14.51
CA TYR A 4 3.20 2.46 13.30
C TYR A 4 2.18 3.60 13.26
N ALA A 5 1.67 4.02 14.40
CA ALA A 5 0.72 5.14 14.44
C ALA A 5 1.38 6.44 13.99
N ARG A 6 2.65 6.61 14.31
CA ARG A 6 3.41 7.79 13.88
C ARG A 6 3.67 7.75 12.38
N LEU A 7 4.07 6.59 11.87
CA LEU A 7 4.32 6.41 10.44
C LEU A 7 3.04 6.62 9.62
N ALA A 8 1.90 6.14 10.13
CA ALA A 8 0.63 6.27 9.44
C ALA A 8 0.22 7.75 9.26
N ARG A 9 0.67 8.64 10.14
CA ARG A 9 0.36 10.06 10.01
C ARG A 9 1.13 10.74 8.89
N GLU A 10 2.24 10.16 8.48
CA GLU A 10 3.08 10.72 7.41
C GLU A 10 2.67 10.21 6.03
N VAL A 11 1.80 9.22 5.97
CA VAL A 11 1.38 8.58 4.74
C VAL A 11 -0.13 8.71 4.61
N SER A 12 -0.59 9.23 3.48
CA SER A 12 -2.02 9.29 3.19
C SER A 12 -2.52 7.93 2.73
N VAL A 13 -3.72 7.55 3.18
CA VAL A 13 -4.38 6.34 2.70
C VAL A 13 -5.57 6.78 1.87
N VAL A 14 -5.63 6.33 0.62
CA VAL A 14 -6.73 6.65 -0.29
C VAL A 14 -7.40 5.37 -0.75
N VAL A 15 -8.70 5.43 -1.00
CA VAL A 15 -9.45 4.29 -1.50
C VAL A 15 -9.79 4.54 -2.96
N GLU A 16 -9.44 3.59 -3.82
CA GLU A 16 -9.76 3.62 -5.24
C GLU A 16 -10.54 2.35 -5.58
N GLU A 17 -11.36 2.40 -6.63
CA GLU A 17 -12.16 1.25 -6.99
C GLU A 17 -11.33 0.10 -7.56
N GLU A 18 -10.52 0.39 -8.58
CA GLU A 18 -9.72 -0.62 -9.26
C GLU A 18 -8.32 -0.09 -9.53
N PRO A 19 -7.31 -0.96 -9.54
CA PRO A 19 -5.98 -0.55 -9.96
C PRO A 19 -6.02 -0.06 -11.41
N PRO A 20 -5.35 1.06 -11.72
CA PRO A 20 -5.25 1.51 -13.11
C PRO A 20 -4.53 0.48 -13.98
N PRO A 21 -4.93 0.33 -15.24
CA PRO A 21 -4.28 -0.63 -16.14
C PRO A 21 -2.76 -0.45 -16.25
N GLU A 22 -2.28 0.78 -16.26
CA GLU A 22 -0.84 1.06 -16.34
C GLU A 22 -0.08 0.58 -15.11
N VAL A 23 -0.74 0.58 -13.94
CA VAL A 23 -0.12 0.05 -12.72
C VAL A 23 0.04 -1.46 -12.82
N LEU A 24 -1.00 -2.14 -13.31
CA LEU A 24 -0.93 -3.59 -13.51
C LEU A 24 0.16 -3.96 -14.51
N GLU A 25 0.28 -3.20 -15.58
CA GLU A 25 1.29 -3.41 -16.58
C GLU A 25 2.70 -3.23 -16.00
N ASP A 26 2.91 -2.16 -15.26
CA ASP A 26 4.20 -1.86 -14.63
C ASP A 26 4.62 -2.94 -13.64
N LEU A 27 3.67 -3.53 -12.93
CA LEU A 27 3.93 -4.59 -11.96
C LEU A 27 3.87 -5.99 -12.57
N GLU A 28 3.61 -6.07 -13.87
CA GLU A 28 3.51 -7.34 -14.59
C GLU A 28 2.43 -8.25 -14.00
N LEU A 29 1.31 -7.69 -13.60
CA LEU A 29 0.16 -8.43 -13.08
C LEU A 29 -0.88 -8.65 -14.17
N GLU A 30 -1.44 -9.84 -14.21
CA GLU A 30 -2.44 -10.21 -15.23
C GLU A 30 -3.84 -9.75 -14.86
N SER A 31 -4.12 -9.61 -13.57
CA SER A 31 -5.47 -9.31 -13.09
C SER A 31 -5.45 -8.26 -12.00
N ALA A 32 -6.47 -7.40 -12.00
CA ALA A 32 -6.68 -6.44 -10.92
C ALA A 32 -6.85 -7.16 -9.57
N ASP A 33 -7.36 -8.38 -9.58
CA ASP A 33 -7.58 -9.14 -8.35
C ASP A 33 -6.27 -9.51 -7.64
N ASP A 34 -5.15 -9.39 -8.33
CA ASP A 34 -3.84 -9.68 -7.75
C ASP A 34 -3.26 -8.49 -6.97
N LEU A 35 -3.95 -7.36 -6.96
CA LEU A 35 -3.43 -6.16 -6.32
C LEU A 35 -4.47 -5.53 -5.39
N LEU A 36 -4.31 -5.73 -4.11
CA LEU A 36 -5.24 -5.21 -3.10
C LEU A 36 -4.89 -3.80 -2.65
N GLY A 37 -3.63 -3.41 -2.78
CA GLY A 37 -3.17 -2.08 -2.43
C GLY A 37 -1.78 -1.84 -2.98
N LEU A 38 -1.35 -0.58 -2.90
CA LEU A 38 -0.06 -0.19 -3.46
C LEU A 38 0.49 1.03 -2.73
N TYR A 39 1.72 0.93 -2.27
CA TYR A 39 2.45 2.10 -1.77
C TYR A 39 3.00 2.87 -2.96
N GLN A 40 2.75 4.18 -2.97
CA GLN A 40 3.23 5.08 -4.01
C GLN A 40 4.06 6.18 -3.38
N GLY A 41 5.31 6.26 -3.78
CA GLY A 41 6.26 7.23 -3.24
C GLY A 41 7.60 6.57 -2.98
N LEU A 42 8.53 7.34 -2.44
CA LEU A 42 9.81 6.80 -2.01
C LEU A 42 9.69 6.35 -0.56
N SER A 43 10.31 5.22 -0.23
CA SER A 43 10.41 4.80 1.17
C SER A 43 11.26 5.79 1.96
N LEU A 44 11.16 5.75 3.28
CA LEU A 44 11.99 6.61 4.13
C LEU A 44 13.47 6.38 3.88
N ALA A 45 13.86 5.13 3.63
CA ALA A 45 15.24 4.80 3.33
C ALA A 45 15.69 5.44 2.02
N GLU A 46 14.84 5.41 1.00
CA GLU A 46 15.13 6.02 -0.29
C GLU A 46 15.20 7.54 -0.21
N GLU A 47 14.33 8.16 0.58
CA GLU A 47 14.35 9.60 0.79
C GLU A 47 15.67 10.10 1.35
N SER A 48 16.26 9.33 2.27
CA SER A 48 17.54 9.74 2.86
C SER A 48 18.68 9.72 1.86
N PHE A 49 18.55 8.95 0.76
CA PHE A 49 19.55 8.95 -0.30
C PHE A 49 19.34 10.05 -1.31
N PHE A 50 18.11 10.26 -1.73
CA PHE A 50 17.85 11.11 -2.89
C PHE A 50 17.57 12.57 -2.53
N GLN A 51 17.02 12.83 -1.37
CA GLN A 51 16.72 14.19 -0.88
C GLN A 51 16.16 15.11 -1.96
N THR A 52 15.32 14.57 -2.81
CA THR A 52 14.79 15.33 -3.93
C THR A 52 13.59 16.15 -3.48
N GLY A 53 13.69 17.45 -3.51
CA GLY A 53 12.55 18.31 -3.31
C GLY A 53 11.55 18.15 -4.45
N GLY A 54 10.28 18.36 -4.16
CA GLY A 54 9.26 18.33 -5.18
C GLY A 54 8.64 16.97 -5.45
N GLN A 55 9.00 15.96 -4.70
CA GLN A 55 8.36 14.66 -4.81
C GLN A 55 6.96 14.70 -4.21
N GLN A 56 6.06 13.92 -4.79
CA GLN A 56 4.73 13.81 -4.23
C GLN A 56 4.78 13.15 -2.86
N PRO A 57 3.92 13.57 -1.93
CA PRO A 57 3.85 12.91 -0.62
C PRO A 57 3.55 11.43 -0.79
N PRO A 58 4.11 10.57 0.06
CA PRO A 58 3.83 9.15 -0.02
C PRO A 58 2.36 8.86 0.29
N ARG A 59 1.82 7.88 -0.41
CA ARG A 59 0.45 7.46 -0.17
C ARG A 59 0.31 5.95 -0.38
N ILE A 60 -0.71 5.40 0.26
CA ILE A 60 -1.11 4.01 0.08
C ILE A 60 -2.47 4.02 -0.58
N ALA A 61 -2.57 3.40 -1.75
CA ALA A 61 -3.86 3.18 -2.41
C ALA A 61 -4.41 1.82 -1.97
N ILE A 62 -5.68 1.79 -1.58
CA ILE A 62 -6.39 0.55 -1.26
C ILE A 62 -7.41 0.35 -2.37
N TYR A 63 -7.39 -0.80 -3.01
CA TYR A 63 -8.27 -1.09 -4.14
C TYR A 63 -9.50 -1.86 -3.66
N ARG A 64 -10.62 -1.14 -3.60
CA ARG A 64 -11.87 -1.63 -3.05
C ARG A 64 -12.44 -2.82 -3.82
N GLY A 65 -12.43 -2.76 -5.15
CA GLY A 65 -12.96 -3.83 -5.99
C GLY A 65 -12.30 -5.18 -5.74
N PRO A 66 -10.97 -5.27 -5.86
CA PRO A 66 -10.26 -6.51 -5.56
C PRO A 66 -10.51 -7.04 -4.16
N ILE A 67 -10.53 -6.17 -3.15
CA ILE A 67 -10.77 -6.60 -1.77
C ILE A 67 -12.17 -7.18 -1.63
N LEU A 68 -13.18 -6.52 -2.18
CA LEU A 68 -14.55 -6.99 -2.08
C LEU A 68 -14.76 -8.30 -2.83
N ARG A 69 -14.05 -8.52 -3.93
CA ARG A 69 -14.13 -9.79 -4.67
C ARG A 69 -13.47 -10.94 -3.92
N LEU A 70 -12.47 -10.62 -3.09
CA LEU A 70 -11.77 -11.63 -2.30
C LEU A 70 -12.55 -12.05 -1.05
N CYS A 71 -13.32 -11.14 -0.48
CA CYS A 71 -13.95 -11.32 0.83
C CYS A 71 -15.44 -11.62 0.73
N ASP A 72 -15.92 -12.46 1.64
CA ASP A 72 -17.34 -12.81 1.71
C ASP A 72 -18.08 -12.08 2.83
N THR A 73 -17.34 -11.56 3.81
CA THR A 73 -17.95 -10.92 4.99
C THR A 73 -17.31 -9.57 5.27
N ALA A 74 -18.04 -8.71 5.99
CA ALA A 74 -17.50 -7.42 6.40
C ALA A 74 -16.27 -7.57 7.32
N GLU A 75 -16.27 -8.63 8.13
CA GLU A 75 -15.13 -8.90 9.01
C GLU A 75 -13.87 -9.23 8.20
N GLU A 76 -14.03 -10.03 7.14
CA GLU A 76 -12.92 -10.34 6.25
C GLU A 76 -12.42 -9.09 5.53
N VAL A 77 -13.33 -8.20 5.11
CA VAL A 77 -12.95 -6.93 4.48
C VAL A 77 -12.08 -6.11 5.44
N ARG A 78 -12.52 -5.96 6.69
CA ARG A 78 -11.76 -5.19 7.68
C ARG A 78 -10.38 -5.78 7.90
N ARG A 79 -10.27 -7.09 7.95
CA ARG A 79 -9.00 -7.78 8.14
C ARG A 79 -8.07 -7.54 6.93
N GLU A 80 -8.60 -7.72 5.72
CA GLU A 80 -7.80 -7.52 4.50
C GLU A 80 -7.32 -6.08 4.36
N VAL A 81 -8.17 -5.11 4.67
CA VAL A 81 -7.77 -3.71 4.63
C VAL A 81 -6.64 -3.46 5.62
N ARG A 82 -6.79 -3.95 6.84
CA ARG A 82 -5.75 -3.77 7.88
C ARG A 82 -4.42 -4.39 7.45
N GLU A 83 -4.46 -5.63 6.98
CA GLU A 83 -3.24 -6.33 6.58
C GLU A 83 -2.59 -5.66 5.38
N THR A 84 -3.39 -5.17 4.43
CA THR A 84 -2.88 -4.47 3.26
C THR A 84 -2.20 -3.16 3.67
N VAL A 85 -2.84 -2.38 4.55
CA VAL A 85 -2.25 -1.13 5.03
C VAL A 85 -0.93 -1.39 5.75
N VAL A 86 -0.89 -2.39 6.63
CA VAL A 86 0.34 -2.73 7.37
C VAL A 86 1.43 -3.17 6.40
N HIS A 87 1.08 -3.98 5.41
CA HIS A 87 2.04 -4.43 4.40
C HIS A 87 2.64 -3.25 3.65
N GLU A 88 1.80 -2.32 3.18
CA GLU A 88 2.29 -1.17 2.42
C GLU A 88 3.03 -0.17 3.30
N LEU A 89 2.66 -0.04 4.58
CA LEU A 89 3.45 0.76 5.53
C LEU A 89 4.84 0.18 5.71
N GLY A 90 4.97 -1.14 5.67
CA GLY A 90 6.27 -1.79 5.70
C GLY A 90 7.15 -1.32 4.55
N HIS A 91 6.59 -1.23 3.35
CA HIS A 91 7.33 -0.70 2.19
C HIS A 91 7.74 0.77 2.40
N HIS A 92 6.88 1.56 3.02
CA HIS A 92 7.20 2.95 3.32
C HIS A 92 8.45 3.06 4.20
N VAL A 93 8.64 2.16 5.15
CA VAL A 93 9.83 2.16 6.00
C VAL A 93 11.00 1.37 5.42
N GLY A 94 10.84 0.82 4.22
CA GLY A 94 11.93 0.17 3.48
C GLY A 94 12.03 -1.33 3.63
N LEU A 95 11.00 -1.98 4.20
CA LEU A 95 11.01 -3.44 4.32
C LEU A 95 10.69 -4.12 2.99
N GLY A 96 11.37 -5.21 2.71
CA GLY A 96 11.03 -6.06 1.58
C GLY A 96 9.90 -7.02 1.92
N ASP A 97 9.36 -7.71 0.92
CA ASP A 97 8.22 -8.61 1.12
C ASP A 97 8.51 -9.72 2.12
N ASP A 98 9.75 -10.20 2.18
CA ASP A 98 10.16 -11.25 3.10
C ASP A 98 10.30 -10.78 4.55
N GLU A 99 10.26 -9.47 4.77
CA GLU A 99 10.39 -8.88 6.10
C GLU A 99 9.04 -8.44 6.67
N MET A 100 7.97 -8.59 5.90
CA MET A 100 6.64 -8.14 6.29
C MET A 100 5.97 -9.10 7.26
N PRO A 101 5.11 -8.57 8.17
CA PRO A 101 4.34 -9.44 9.06
C PRO A 101 3.22 -10.19 8.36
N TYR A 102 2.82 -9.75 7.18
CA TYR A 102 1.73 -10.38 6.41
C TYR A 102 2.15 -10.69 4.99
#